data_cbbf75486c479bbbba1491d27c73496c
#
_entry.id   cbbf75486c479bbbba1491d27c73496c
#
_cell.length_a   1.000
_cell.length_b   1.000
_cell.length_c   1.000
_cell.angle_alpha   90.00
_cell.angle_beta   90.00
_cell.angle_gamma   90.00
#
_symmetry.space_group_name_H-M   'P 1'
#
loop_
_entity.id
_entity.type
_entity.pdbx_description
1 polymer ?
#
loop_
_entity_poly.entity_id
_entity_poly.type
_entity_poly.pdbx_seq_one_letter_code
_entity_poly.pdbx_strand_id
1 'polypeptide(L)'
;MKLKSKPKRSFGLLAAFIIAAMVGQTATAQENLPTGREAVEIQGGVYPASYFPNTEILGTDELRITALGTGMPNQTKMAVSISFFVELGNGDKFLFDIGTGSTGNLFSLRPDFSKVDKVFFSHLHVDHVGDFMGLHVGGWLSGRYDPLRIFGPSGATPELGTKAYVENMKKAYAWDLQTREGALPDAGAKLDVTEFDYMQDNEIVYQENGVTIRSWPAIHSLDGSVSYSLEWNGLKYVFGGDTYPNKWYVKHAAGADLASHEAFLPPKALATYFGWDLGQATYVSTRIHTEPAAFGKVMSAVKPRHALGYHSVLSPENYQAIVEGVRTTYDGPLTLARDLIVINVTKDYIVVRDASVDDYALPPSVTKAYVKAPRSDDKSPSDKVNAGKWDGYTPPAMPDKPTDN
;
A
#
# COMPACT_ATOMS: atom_id res chain seq x y z
N MET A 1 -64.94 -48.84 -23.65
CA MET A 1 -64.63 -47.97 -22.49
C MET A 1 -64.12 -46.63 -23.02
N LYS A 2 -64.95 -45.59 -22.96
CA LYS A 2 -64.73 -44.30 -23.62
C LYS A 2 -63.93 -43.39 -22.70
N LEU A 3 -62.75 -42.91 -23.11
CA LEU A 3 -61.98 -41.89 -22.44
C LEU A 3 -62.38 -40.51 -22.96
N LYS A 4 -62.85 -39.66 -22.07
CA LYS A 4 -63.27 -38.29 -22.34
C LYS A 4 -62.08 -37.38 -22.50
N SER A 5 -62.05 -36.58 -23.57
CA SER A 5 -61.13 -35.46 -23.81
C SER A 5 -61.38 -34.29 -22.84
N LYS A 6 -60.30 -33.70 -22.27
CA LYS A 6 -60.34 -32.44 -21.57
C LYS A 6 -59.87 -31.28 -22.46
N PRO A 7 -60.39 -30.08 -22.30
CA PRO A 7 -60.19 -28.98 -23.23
C PRO A 7 -58.84 -28.28 -23.06
N LYS A 8 -58.27 -27.81 -24.17
CA LYS A 8 -57.10 -26.92 -24.23
C LYS A 8 -57.45 -25.56 -23.67
N ARG A 9 -56.78 -25.11 -22.63
CA ARG A 9 -56.73 -23.73 -22.21
C ARG A 9 -55.63 -23.02 -22.94
N SER A 10 -56.00 -21.98 -23.65
CA SER A 10 -55.15 -21.01 -24.33
C SER A 10 -54.44 -20.18 -23.26
N PHE A 11 -53.07 -20.27 -23.19
CA PHE A 11 -52.23 -19.29 -22.58
C PHE A 11 -51.57 -18.46 -23.70
N GLY A 12 -52.24 -17.40 -24.06
CA GLY A 12 -51.67 -16.38 -24.91
C GLY A 12 -51.78 -15.01 -24.21
N LEU A 13 -50.74 -14.23 -24.35
CA LEU A 13 -50.59 -12.84 -23.91
C LEU A 13 -50.40 -12.59 -22.39
N LEU A 14 -49.25 -12.88 -21.87
CA LEU A 14 -48.68 -12.15 -20.70
C LEU A 14 -47.15 -12.20 -20.63
N ALA A 15 -46.45 -12.34 -21.74
CA ALA A 15 -44.99 -12.39 -21.77
C ALA A 15 -44.30 -11.19 -22.44
N ALA A 16 -45.07 -10.16 -22.86
CA ALA A 16 -44.48 -9.04 -23.61
C ALA A 16 -44.32 -7.72 -22.84
N PHE A 17 -44.61 -7.69 -21.52
CA PHE A 17 -44.51 -6.45 -20.72
C PHE A 17 -43.49 -6.44 -19.62
N ILE A 18 -42.66 -7.50 -19.48
CA ILE A 18 -41.64 -7.56 -18.42
C ILE A 18 -40.21 -7.28 -18.96
N ILE A 19 -39.98 -7.28 -20.27
CA ILE A 19 -38.62 -7.05 -20.84
C ILE A 19 -38.34 -5.55 -21.06
N ALA A 20 -39.34 -4.66 -21.10
CA ALA A 20 -39.12 -3.23 -21.29
C ALA A 20 -38.77 -2.44 -20.00
N ALA A 21 -38.89 -3.08 -18.82
CA ALA A 21 -38.58 -2.43 -17.54
C ALA A 21 -37.16 -2.73 -16.99
N MET A 22 -36.40 -3.62 -17.63
CA MET A 22 -35.04 -3.97 -17.18
C MET A 22 -33.90 -3.32 -17.96
N VAL A 23 -34.16 -2.59 -19.03
CA VAL A 23 -33.11 -1.89 -19.80
C VAL A 23 -32.91 -0.44 -19.32
N GLY A 24 -33.78 0.06 -18.44
CA GLY A 24 -33.70 1.43 -17.92
C GLY A 24 -32.98 1.61 -16.58
N GLN A 25 -32.53 0.54 -15.92
CA GLN A 25 -31.90 0.63 -14.58
C GLN A 25 -30.42 0.30 -14.52
N THR A 26 -29.75 -0.01 -15.62
CA THR A 26 -28.32 -0.31 -15.61
C THR A 26 -27.40 0.91 -15.72
N ALA A 27 -27.95 2.10 -15.96
CA ALA A 27 -27.15 3.33 -16.03
C ALA A 27 -27.13 4.14 -14.71
N THR A 28 -27.97 3.83 -13.72
CA THR A 28 -28.05 4.58 -12.46
C THR A 28 -27.44 3.86 -11.25
N ALA A 29 -27.03 2.59 -11.38
CA ALA A 29 -26.41 1.86 -10.27
C ALA A 29 -24.95 2.27 -10.02
N GLN A 30 -24.33 3.04 -10.91
CA GLN A 30 -22.97 3.52 -10.75
C GLN A 30 -22.88 4.88 -10.04
N GLU A 31 -24.02 5.56 -9.84
CA GLU A 31 -24.08 6.86 -9.14
C GLU A 31 -24.33 6.78 -7.62
N ASN A 32 -24.62 5.60 -7.08
CA ASN A 32 -24.99 5.43 -5.67
C ASN A 32 -24.05 4.53 -4.83
N LEU A 33 -22.82 4.34 -5.25
CA LEU A 33 -21.81 3.94 -4.25
C LEU A 33 -21.65 5.10 -3.26
N PRO A 34 -21.44 4.85 -1.95
CA PRO A 34 -21.35 5.91 -0.94
C PRO A 34 -20.04 6.70 -1.05
N THR A 35 -19.69 7.09 -2.27
CA THR A 35 -18.57 7.97 -2.62
C THR A 35 -18.89 9.45 -2.39
N GLY A 36 -20.09 9.77 -1.95
CA GLY A 36 -20.62 11.13 -1.79
C GLY A 36 -20.92 11.53 -0.35
N ARG A 37 -20.26 10.95 0.64
CA ARG A 37 -20.23 11.60 1.96
C ARG A 37 -19.26 12.76 1.85
N GLU A 38 -19.75 13.98 2.10
CA GLU A 38 -18.85 15.12 2.30
C GLU A 38 -17.86 14.76 3.41
N ALA A 39 -16.59 15.05 3.18
CA ALA A 39 -15.57 14.82 4.20
C ALA A 39 -15.85 15.76 5.40
N VAL A 40 -15.80 15.21 6.60
CA VAL A 40 -16.07 15.95 7.83
C VAL A 40 -14.80 16.21 8.62
N GLU A 41 -14.72 17.35 9.26
CA GLU A 41 -13.68 17.62 10.24
C GLU A 41 -13.92 16.80 11.51
N ILE A 42 -12.86 16.18 12.02
CA ILE A 42 -12.90 15.46 13.29
C ILE A 42 -12.75 16.47 14.44
N GLN A 43 -13.73 16.47 15.34
CA GLN A 43 -13.77 17.38 16.48
C GLN A 43 -13.32 16.66 17.75
N GLY A 44 -12.33 17.21 18.46
CA GLY A 44 -11.91 16.73 19.79
C GLY A 44 -11.46 15.28 19.86
N GLY A 45 -10.95 14.70 18.76
CA GLY A 45 -10.49 13.31 18.72
C GLY A 45 -11.61 12.26 18.70
N VAL A 46 -12.84 12.65 18.43
CA VAL A 46 -13.98 11.74 18.34
C VAL A 46 -14.12 11.23 16.91
N TYR A 47 -13.48 10.12 16.62
CA TYR A 47 -13.52 9.48 15.31
C TYR A 47 -14.67 8.48 15.19
N PRO A 48 -15.21 8.26 13.97
CA PRO A 48 -16.05 7.10 13.68
C PRO A 48 -15.33 5.80 14.04
N ALA A 49 -16.08 4.75 14.39
CA ALA A 49 -15.52 3.45 14.75
C ALA A 49 -14.70 2.81 13.63
N SER A 50 -15.02 3.11 12.37
CA SER A 50 -14.25 2.71 11.19
C SER A 50 -13.90 3.93 10.36
N TYR A 51 -12.73 3.88 9.72
CA TYR A 51 -12.34 4.86 8.72
C TYR A 51 -12.94 4.49 7.36
N PHE A 52 -13.72 5.38 6.78
CA PHE A 52 -14.16 5.27 5.39
C PHE A 52 -13.30 6.20 4.53
N PRO A 53 -12.62 5.71 3.50
CA PRO A 53 -11.70 6.52 2.70
C PRO A 53 -12.37 7.80 2.16
N ASN A 54 -11.64 8.93 2.26
CA ASN A 54 -12.07 10.26 1.80
C ASN A 54 -13.33 10.84 2.47
N THR A 55 -13.73 10.33 3.63
CA THR A 55 -14.87 10.89 4.39
C THR A 55 -14.46 11.77 5.57
N GLU A 56 -13.15 11.93 5.79
CA GLU A 56 -12.60 12.70 6.92
C GLU A 56 -11.53 13.65 6.41
N ILE A 57 -11.62 14.89 6.82
CA ILE A 57 -10.56 15.89 6.64
C ILE A 57 -9.51 15.64 7.71
N LEU A 58 -8.29 15.38 7.29
CA LEU A 58 -7.17 15.22 8.21
C LEU A 58 -6.84 16.57 8.88
N GLY A 59 -6.72 16.56 10.20
CA GLY A 59 -6.35 17.77 10.96
C GLY A 59 -5.01 18.34 10.52
N THR A 60 -4.84 19.66 10.59
CA THR A 60 -3.62 20.35 10.13
C THR A 60 -2.36 19.99 10.91
N ASP A 61 -2.51 19.33 12.06
CA ASP A 61 -1.44 18.86 12.96
C ASP A 61 -1.50 17.34 13.21
N GLU A 62 -2.09 16.61 12.30
CA GLU A 62 -2.38 15.17 12.42
C GLU A 62 -1.61 14.36 11.39
N LEU A 63 -1.11 13.19 11.83
CA LEU A 63 -0.64 12.10 10.98
C LEU A 63 -1.72 11.01 10.91
N ARG A 64 -1.95 10.47 9.73
CA ARG A 64 -2.70 9.22 9.55
C ARG A 64 -1.81 8.18 8.90
N ILE A 65 -1.58 7.09 9.60
CA ILE A 65 -0.78 5.95 9.14
C ILE A 65 -1.73 4.80 8.86
N THR A 66 -1.73 4.30 7.63
CA THR A 66 -2.49 3.11 7.23
C THR A 66 -1.52 1.98 6.87
N ALA A 67 -1.65 0.84 7.52
CA ALA A 67 -0.91 -0.35 7.12
C ALA A 67 -1.56 -0.96 5.88
N LEU A 68 -0.91 -0.83 4.72
CA LEU A 68 -1.38 -1.42 3.46
C LEU A 68 -1.11 -2.92 3.40
N GLY A 69 -0.07 -3.36 4.08
CA GLY A 69 0.30 -4.76 4.20
C GLY A 69 1.18 -4.98 5.42
N THR A 70 1.01 -6.11 6.07
CA THR A 70 1.60 -6.40 7.40
C THR A 70 2.21 -7.79 7.50
N GLY A 71 2.13 -8.57 6.43
CA GLY A 71 2.56 -9.97 6.38
C GLY A 71 4.01 -10.16 5.93
N MET A 72 4.32 -11.37 5.55
CA MET A 72 5.61 -11.89 5.13
C MET A 72 5.63 -12.16 3.61
N PRO A 73 6.75 -12.66 3.03
CA PRO A 73 6.78 -13.02 1.60
C PRO A 73 5.67 -13.99 1.18
N ASN A 74 5.30 -14.92 2.06
CA ASN A 74 4.19 -15.83 1.87
C ASN A 74 2.86 -15.13 2.25
N GLN A 75 2.26 -14.51 1.27
CA GLN A 75 1.03 -13.76 1.47
C GLN A 75 -0.16 -14.67 1.82
N THR A 76 -1.05 -14.12 2.61
CA THR A 76 -2.38 -14.69 2.84
C THR A 76 -3.44 -13.70 2.36
N LYS A 77 -4.69 -14.15 2.23
CA LYS A 77 -5.80 -13.25 1.91
C LYS A 77 -5.96 -12.12 2.94
N MET A 78 -5.52 -12.33 4.17
CA MET A 78 -5.69 -11.41 5.31
C MET A 78 -4.43 -10.61 5.66
N ALA A 79 -3.31 -10.92 5.02
CA ALA A 79 -2.04 -10.24 5.25
C ALA A 79 -1.20 -10.28 3.96
N VAL A 80 -1.19 -9.19 3.22
CA VAL A 80 -0.26 -8.98 2.11
C VAL A 80 1.06 -8.43 2.64
N SER A 81 2.07 -8.34 1.79
CA SER A 81 3.42 -7.98 2.19
C SER A 81 3.53 -6.50 2.61
N ILE A 82 4.63 -6.16 3.27
CA ILE A 82 4.81 -4.91 4.04
C ILE A 82 4.66 -3.65 3.19
N SER A 83 3.80 -2.76 3.66
CA SER A 83 3.72 -1.37 3.18
C SER A 83 2.95 -0.50 4.17
N PHE A 84 3.43 0.72 4.42
CA PHE A 84 2.74 1.71 5.25
C PHE A 84 2.54 3.00 4.47
N PHE A 85 1.31 3.48 4.47
CA PHE A 85 0.91 4.74 3.85
C PHE A 85 0.73 5.81 4.92
N VAL A 86 1.46 6.91 4.80
CA VAL A 86 1.44 8.02 5.76
C VAL A 86 0.90 9.26 5.07
N GLU A 87 -0.15 9.83 5.64
CA GLU A 87 -0.75 11.07 5.20
C GLU A 87 -0.59 12.13 6.27
N LEU A 88 -0.23 13.34 5.86
CA LEU A 88 -0.06 14.49 6.76
C LEU A 88 -1.16 15.52 6.56
N GLY A 89 -1.51 16.23 7.61
CA GLY A 89 -2.51 17.30 7.56
C GLY A 89 -2.16 18.49 6.64
N ASN A 90 -0.91 18.60 6.17
CA ASN A 90 -0.51 19.54 5.12
C ASN A 90 -0.77 19.02 3.69
N GLY A 91 -1.29 17.79 3.55
CA GLY A 91 -1.60 17.13 2.28
C GLY A 91 -0.48 16.26 1.71
N ASP A 92 0.73 16.28 2.28
CA ASP A 92 1.82 15.39 1.85
C ASP A 92 1.52 13.93 2.16
N LYS A 93 1.99 13.05 1.27
CA LYS A 93 1.80 11.60 1.36
C LYS A 93 3.12 10.87 1.14
N PHE A 94 3.32 9.80 1.91
CA PHE A 94 4.55 9.01 1.91
C PHE A 94 4.21 7.53 1.94
N LEU A 95 4.97 6.72 1.21
CA LEU A 95 4.94 5.27 1.32
C LEU A 95 6.25 4.79 1.94
N PHE A 96 6.17 3.93 2.95
CA PHE A 96 7.29 3.18 3.49
C PHE A 96 7.11 1.73 3.08
N ASP A 97 8.00 1.27 2.21
CA ASP A 97 7.92 0.02 1.46
C ASP A 97 6.68 -0.10 0.57
N ILE A 98 6.68 -1.06 -0.33
CA ILE A 98 5.58 -1.40 -1.23
C ILE A 98 5.68 -2.89 -1.60
N GLY A 99 5.46 -3.72 -0.60
CA GLY A 99 5.52 -5.17 -0.74
C GLY A 99 4.39 -5.74 -1.58
N THR A 100 4.56 -6.97 -2.02
CA THR A 100 3.64 -7.63 -2.94
C THR A 100 2.20 -7.70 -2.40
N GLY A 101 1.24 -7.28 -3.19
CA GLY A 101 -0.20 -7.24 -2.86
C GLY A 101 -0.67 -5.94 -2.21
N SER A 102 0.24 -5.10 -1.70
CA SER A 102 -0.11 -3.88 -0.97
C SER A 102 -0.68 -2.76 -1.85
N THR A 103 -0.38 -2.76 -3.14
CA THR A 103 -0.98 -1.79 -4.08
C THR A 103 -2.49 -1.96 -4.19
N GLY A 104 -3.02 -3.17 -4.08
CA GLY A 104 -4.47 -3.39 -4.05
C GLY A 104 -5.15 -2.65 -2.90
N ASN A 105 -4.56 -2.72 -1.71
CA ASN A 105 -5.04 -1.99 -0.54
C ASN A 105 -4.87 -0.47 -0.69
N LEU A 106 -3.76 0.01 -1.27
CA LEU A 106 -3.57 1.43 -1.58
C LEU A 106 -4.66 1.95 -2.53
N PHE A 107 -4.95 1.23 -3.62
CA PHE A 107 -5.99 1.62 -4.57
C PHE A 107 -7.39 1.62 -3.95
N SER A 108 -7.68 0.70 -3.03
CA SER A 108 -8.96 0.64 -2.32
C SER A 108 -9.20 1.85 -1.39
N LEU A 109 -8.12 2.48 -0.91
CA LEU A 109 -8.20 3.73 -0.14
C LEU A 109 -8.50 4.95 -1.03
N ARG A 110 -8.37 4.84 -2.35
CA ARG A 110 -8.68 5.89 -3.34
C ARG A 110 -7.99 7.23 -3.03
N PRO A 111 -6.68 7.27 -2.73
CA PRO A 111 -6.00 8.52 -2.46
C PRO A 111 -5.94 9.41 -3.71
N ASP A 112 -5.74 10.71 -3.52
CA ASP A 112 -5.32 11.59 -4.62
C ASP A 112 -3.90 11.17 -5.06
N PHE A 113 -3.82 10.42 -6.16
CA PHE A 113 -2.55 9.91 -6.68
C PHE A 113 -1.59 11.02 -7.15
N SER A 114 -2.07 12.23 -7.41
CA SER A 114 -1.18 13.36 -7.71
C SER A 114 -0.24 13.70 -6.54
N LYS A 115 -0.56 13.24 -5.34
CA LYS A 115 0.21 13.42 -4.10
C LYS A 115 0.94 12.15 -3.64
N VAL A 116 0.71 11.00 -4.28
CA VAL A 116 1.40 9.73 -3.99
C VAL A 116 2.62 9.63 -4.90
N ASP A 117 3.60 10.45 -4.64
CA ASP A 117 4.78 10.65 -5.47
C ASP A 117 6.10 10.28 -4.77
N LYS A 118 6.05 9.76 -3.54
CA LYS A 118 7.23 9.43 -2.72
C LYS A 118 7.13 8.04 -2.11
N VAL A 119 8.18 7.22 -2.29
CA VAL A 119 8.31 5.91 -1.65
C VAL A 119 9.71 5.74 -1.06
N PHE A 120 9.79 5.18 0.14
CA PHE A 120 11.00 4.95 0.91
C PHE A 120 11.17 3.44 1.10
N PHE A 121 12.25 2.87 0.56
CA PHE A 121 12.57 1.43 0.71
C PHE A 121 13.44 1.21 1.92
N SER A 122 13.03 0.31 2.81
CA SER A 122 13.85 -0.12 3.93
C SER A 122 14.96 -1.09 3.48
N HIS A 123 14.64 -2.00 2.59
CA HIS A 123 15.53 -2.95 1.93
C HIS A 123 14.84 -3.60 0.72
N LEU A 124 15.52 -4.50 0.01
CA LEU A 124 15.06 -4.97 -1.30
C LEU A 124 14.51 -6.41 -1.32
N HIS A 125 14.06 -6.95 -0.19
CA HIS A 125 13.28 -8.18 -0.21
C HIS A 125 11.94 -8.00 -0.95
N VAL A 126 11.46 -9.05 -1.60
CA VAL A 126 10.24 -9.00 -2.41
C VAL A 126 9.00 -8.59 -1.62
N ASP A 127 8.94 -8.90 -0.35
CA ASP A 127 7.85 -8.49 0.55
C ASP A 127 7.94 -7.03 1.01
N HIS A 128 8.95 -6.29 0.57
CA HIS A 128 9.11 -4.86 0.81
C HIS A 128 9.06 -4.02 -0.47
N VAL A 129 9.38 -4.61 -1.64
CA VAL A 129 9.44 -3.88 -2.91
C VAL A 129 8.69 -4.54 -4.08
N GLY A 130 8.00 -5.66 -3.84
CA GLY A 130 7.44 -6.50 -4.90
C GLY A 130 6.37 -5.83 -5.75
N ASP A 131 5.62 -4.87 -5.23
CA ASP A 131 4.62 -4.10 -5.97
C ASP A 131 5.13 -2.77 -6.53
N PHE A 132 6.43 -2.53 -6.52
CA PHE A 132 7.02 -1.26 -6.98
C PHE A 132 6.54 -0.85 -8.38
N MET A 133 6.55 -1.77 -9.35
CA MET A 133 6.08 -1.44 -10.70
C MET A 133 4.56 -1.31 -10.78
N GLY A 134 3.82 -2.02 -9.93
CA GLY A 134 2.38 -1.83 -9.75
C GLY A 134 2.05 -0.42 -9.24
N LEU A 135 2.77 0.06 -8.25
CA LEU A 135 2.68 1.45 -7.76
C LEU A 135 3.03 2.45 -8.87
N HIS A 136 4.15 2.23 -9.57
CA HIS A 136 4.62 3.15 -10.61
C HIS A 136 3.61 3.30 -11.74
N VAL A 137 3.23 2.20 -12.37
CA VAL A 137 2.34 2.19 -13.53
C VAL A 137 0.90 2.53 -13.11
N GLY A 138 0.43 1.93 -12.01
CA GLY A 138 -0.92 2.17 -11.50
C GLY A 138 -1.13 3.62 -11.05
N GLY A 139 -0.16 4.21 -10.35
CA GLY A 139 -0.19 5.61 -9.96
C GLY A 139 -0.18 6.56 -11.16
N TRP A 140 0.64 6.25 -12.18
CA TRP A 140 0.69 7.01 -13.43
C TRP A 140 -0.67 6.99 -14.16
N LEU A 141 -1.31 5.82 -14.25
CA LEU A 141 -2.66 5.68 -14.81
C LEU A 141 -3.73 6.41 -13.98
N SER A 142 -3.52 6.55 -12.67
CA SER A 142 -4.48 7.12 -11.73
C SER A 142 -4.25 8.61 -11.41
N GLY A 143 -3.36 9.30 -12.17
CA GLY A 143 -3.21 10.75 -12.08
C GLY A 143 -1.91 11.25 -11.45
N ARG A 144 -0.97 10.38 -11.08
CA ARG A 144 0.38 10.81 -10.74
C ARG A 144 1.14 11.16 -12.02
N TYR A 145 1.01 12.39 -12.45
CA TYR A 145 1.63 12.89 -13.68
C TYR A 145 3.01 13.53 -13.46
N ASP A 146 3.47 13.57 -12.21
CA ASP A 146 4.82 13.94 -11.82
C ASP A 146 5.70 12.69 -11.62
N PRO A 147 7.05 12.83 -11.62
CA PRO A 147 7.94 11.71 -11.36
C PRO A 147 7.64 10.99 -10.04
N LEU A 148 7.78 9.66 -10.02
CA LEU A 148 7.83 8.93 -8.76
C LEU A 148 9.23 9.08 -8.16
N ARG A 149 9.31 9.61 -6.95
CA ARG A 149 10.53 9.83 -6.19
C ARG A 149 10.77 8.62 -5.29
N ILE A 150 11.89 7.95 -5.49
CA ILE A 150 12.28 6.74 -4.75
C ILE A 150 13.47 7.08 -3.87
N PHE A 151 13.34 6.83 -2.58
CA PHE A 151 14.39 6.97 -1.59
C PHE A 151 14.74 5.58 -1.05
N GLY A 152 16.02 5.21 -1.06
CA GLY A 152 16.39 3.92 -0.53
C GLY A 152 17.89 3.78 -0.33
N PRO A 153 18.31 2.75 0.42
CA PRO A 153 19.70 2.54 0.77
C PRO A 153 20.53 2.07 -0.42
N SER A 154 21.83 2.37 -0.37
CA SER A 154 22.83 1.63 -1.13
C SER A 154 22.89 0.20 -0.61
N GLY A 155 23.28 -0.75 -1.48
CA GLY A 155 23.63 -2.08 -1.00
C GLY A 155 25.08 -2.16 -0.46
N ALA A 156 25.47 -3.32 0.02
CA ALA A 156 26.86 -3.62 0.32
C ALA A 156 27.78 -3.52 -0.92
N THR A 157 27.19 -3.70 -2.09
CA THR A 157 27.80 -3.42 -3.40
C THR A 157 26.82 -2.64 -4.27
N PRO A 158 27.28 -1.92 -5.31
CA PRO A 158 26.39 -1.12 -6.17
C PRO A 158 25.24 -1.92 -6.80
N GLU A 159 25.44 -3.21 -7.08
CA GLU A 159 24.44 -4.08 -7.72
C GLU A 159 23.28 -4.42 -6.77
N LEU A 160 23.49 -4.30 -5.46
CA LEU A 160 22.53 -4.61 -4.42
C LEU A 160 21.81 -3.36 -3.88
N GLY A 161 22.05 -2.19 -4.47
CA GLY A 161 21.45 -0.93 -4.05
C GLY A 161 20.14 -0.60 -4.78
N THR A 162 19.45 0.38 -4.26
CA THR A 162 18.17 0.88 -4.78
C THR A 162 18.24 1.32 -6.23
N LYS A 163 19.33 2.01 -6.65
CA LYS A 163 19.50 2.43 -8.05
C LYS A 163 19.54 1.25 -9.00
N ALA A 164 20.35 0.24 -8.66
CA ALA A 164 20.46 -0.96 -9.48
C ALA A 164 19.13 -1.71 -9.57
N TYR A 165 18.43 -1.83 -8.44
CA TYR A 165 17.09 -2.42 -8.41
C TYR A 165 16.12 -1.70 -9.37
N VAL A 166 15.98 -0.38 -9.24
CA VAL A 166 15.06 0.42 -10.07
C VAL A 166 15.41 0.33 -11.56
N GLU A 167 16.70 0.44 -11.92
CA GLU A 167 17.13 0.33 -13.31
C GLU A 167 16.87 -1.06 -13.91
N ASN A 168 17.02 -2.13 -13.13
CA ASN A 168 16.70 -3.48 -13.59
C ASN A 168 15.19 -3.70 -13.71
N MET A 169 14.38 -3.14 -12.81
CA MET A 169 12.93 -3.18 -12.90
C MET A 169 12.41 -2.43 -14.13
N LYS A 170 12.98 -1.27 -14.48
CA LYS A 170 12.67 -0.56 -15.75
C LYS A 170 12.92 -1.45 -16.95
N LYS A 171 14.05 -2.16 -16.99
CA LYS A 171 14.38 -3.08 -18.10
C LYS A 171 13.41 -4.26 -18.15
N ALA A 172 13.07 -4.85 -17.01
CA ALA A 172 12.13 -5.97 -16.92
C ALA A 172 10.72 -5.60 -17.40
N TYR A 173 10.29 -4.37 -17.17
CA TYR A 173 8.98 -3.84 -17.54
C TYR A 173 9.00 -2.97 -18.81
N ALA A 174 10.08 -3.02 -19.61
CA ALA A 174 10.24 -2.17 -20.80
C ALA A 174 9.04 -2.27 -21.77
N TRP A 175 8.47 -3.46 -21.97
CA TRP A 175 7.31 -3.63 -22.82
C TRP A 175 6.09 -2.84 -22.33
N ASP A 176 5.78 -2.91 -21.05
CA ASP A 176 4.64 -2.20 -20.45
C ASP A 176 4.86 -0.67 -20.51
N LEU A 177 6.02 -0.20 -20.10
CA LEU A 177 6.36 1.22 -20.11
C LEU A 177 6.28 1.82 -21.52
N GLN A 178 6.88 1.17 -22.51
CA GLN A 178 6.87 1.63 -23.90
C GLN A 178 5.46 1.69 -24.51
N THR A 179 4.57 0.80 -24.11
CA THR A 179 3.17 0.82 -24.60
C THR A 179 2.39 2.02 -24.10
N ARG A 180 2.81 2.63 -22.99
CA ARG A 180 2.13 3.77 -22.33
C ARG A 180 2.75 5.13 -22.67
N GLU A 181 4.01 5.16 -23.05
CA GLU A 181 4.68 6.39 -23.48
C GLU A 181 3.92 7.06 -24.64
N GLY A 182 3.74 8.38 -24.56
CA GLY A 182 2.94 9.16 -25.50
C GLY A 182 1.42 8.96 -25.37
N ALA A 183 0.95 8.04 -24.49
CA ALA A 183 -0.48 7.87 -24.16
C ALA A 183 -0.85 8.55 -22.84
N LEU A 184 0.12 8.76 -21.96
CA LEU A 184 0.02 9.44 -20.67
C LEU A 184 1.11 10.53 -20.59
N PRO A 185 1.02 11.49 -19.65
CA PRO A 185 2.06 12.51 -19.45
C PRO A 185 3.43 11.90 -19.20
N ASP A 186 4.43 12.26 -20.01
CA ASP A 186 5.78 11.66 -19.98
C ASP A 186 6.50 11.87 -18.64
N ALA A 187 6.18 12.94 -17.91
CA ALA A 187 6.78 13.18 -16.61
C ALA A 187 6.39 12.08 -15.59
N GLY A 188 5.17 11.55 -15.66
CA GLY A 188 4.72 10.46 -14.81
C GLY A 188 5.43 9.12 -15.08
N ALA A 189 6.07 8.95 -16.24
CA ALA A 189 6.91 7.79 -16.54
C ALA A 189 8.26 7.82 -15.84
N LYS A 190 8.69 8.98 -15.32
CA LYS A 190 10.01 9.15 -14.71
C LYS A 190 10.08 8.56 -13.32
N LEU A 191 11.24 7.98 -13.03
CA LEU A 191 11.62 7.44 -11.73
C LEU A 191 12.86 8.21 -11.25
N ASP A 192 12.70 9.01 -10.21
CA ASP A 192 13.77 9.81 -9.63
C ASP A 192 14.30 9.11 -8.38
N VAL A 193 15.51 8.55 -8.45
CA VAL A 193 16.10 7.75 -7.38
C VAL A 193 17.11 8.56 -6.59
N THR A 194 16.85 8.70 -5.30
CA THR A 194 17.79 9.17 -4.29
C THR A 194 18.29 7.96 -3.49
N GLU A 195 19.45 7.47 -3.85
CA GLU A 195 20.15 6.42 -3.11
C GLU A 195 21.13 7.06 -2.13
N PHE A 196 21.08 6.62 -0.87
CA PHE A 196 21.95 7.11 0.21
C PHE A 196 22.73 5.95 0.84
N ASP A 197 23.83 6.26 1.49
CA ASP A 197 24.65 5.28 2.18
C ASP A 197 23.89 4.67 3.37
N TYR A 198 23.68 3.33 3.32
CA TYR A 198 22.98 2.60 4.38
C TYR A 198 23.71 2.63 5.74
N MET A 199 25.00 2.93 5.75
CA MET A 199 25.83 2.98 6.97
C MET A 199 25.67 4.30 7.74
N GLN A 200 25.03 5.31 7.18
CA GLN A 200 24.86 6.61 7.83
C GLN A 200 23.98 6.50 9.08
N ASP A 201 24.42 7.13 10.19
CA ASP A 201 23.71 7.11 11.47
C ASP A 201 22.82 8.37 11.62
N ASN A 202 21.52 8.24 11.38
CA ASN A 202 20.50 9.28 11.57
C ASN A 202 20.63 10.47 10.59
N GLU A 203 21.06 10.21 9.37
CA GLU A 203 21.17 11.24 8.34
C GLU A 203 19.79 11.64 7.76
N ILE A 204 19.68 12.89 7.33
CA ILE A 204 18.50 13.41 6.65
C ILE A 204 18.52 12.88 5.22
N VAL A 205 17.53 12.06 4.87
CA VAL A 205 17.35 11.53 3.51
C VAL A 205 16.26 12.25 2.74
N TYR A 206 15.41 13.02 3.44
CA TYR A 206 14.38 13.88 2.86
C TYR A 206 14.06 15.05 3.79
N GLN A 207 13.93 16.26 3.20
CA GLN A 207 13.52 17.43 3.97
C GLN A 207 12.79 18.43 3.07
N GLU A 208 11.46 18.44 3.12
CA GLU A 208 10.60 19.40 2.39
C GLU A 208 9.33 19.67 3.20
N ASN A 209 8.66 20.80 2.99
CA ASN A 209 7.34 21.15 3.55
C ASN A 209 7.25 21.02 5.10
N GLY A 210 8.36 21.22 5.80
CA GLY A 210 8.43 21.01 7.25
C GLY A 210 8.53 19.56 7.69
N VAL A 211 8.57 18.61 6.74
CA VAL A 211 8.80 17.19 7.00
C VAL A 211 10.29 16.91 6.96
N THR A 212 10.80 16.17 7.93
CA THR A 212 12.15 15.62 7.92
C THR A 212 12.08 14.10 8.03
N ILE A 213 12.68 13.38 7.08
CA ILE A 213 12.84 11.93 7.18
C ILE A 213 14.34 11.63 7.33
N ARG A 214 14.64 10.83 8.35
CA ARG A 214 16.00 10.37 8.66
C ARG A 214 16.07 8.87 8.51
N SER A 215 17.29 8.34 8.25
CA SER A 215 17.55 6.90 8.21
C SER A 215 18.76 6.53 9.07
N TRP A 216 18.79 5.27 9.45
CA TRP A 216 19.91 4.63 10.16
C TRP A 216 19.97 3.14 9.83
N PRO A 217 21.14 2.48 10.04
CA PRO A 217 21.30 1.07 9.71
C PRO A 217 20.32 0.17 10.46
N ALA A 218 19.80 -0.83 9.77
CA ALA A 218 19.10 -1.97 10.34
C ALA A 218 19.99 -3.23 10.24
N ILE A 219 19.74 -4.21 11.12
CA ILE A 219 20.47 -5.48 11.12
C ILE A 219 19.54 -6.56 10.58
N HIS A 220 19.81 -7.02 9.37
CA HIS A 220 18.98 -8.04 8.73
C HIS A 220 19.86 -9.08 8.01
N SER A 221 19.31 -9.82 7.03
CA SER A 221 20.00 -10.94 6.36
C SER A 221 21.27 -10.55 5.62
N LEU A 222 21.34 -9.32 5.12
CA LEU A 222 22.47 -8.76 4.37
C LEU A 222 22.60 -7.27 4.67
N ASP A 223 23.81 -6.75 4.55
CA ASP A 223 24.10 -5.32 4.66
C ASP A 223 23.35 -4.53 3.57
N GLY A 224 22.78 -3.37 3.97
CA GLY A 224 21.98 -2.53 3.08
C GLY A 224 20.59 -2.21 3.62
N SER A 225 20.15 -2.84 4.71
CA SER A 225 18.85 -2.55 5.32
C SER A 225 18.91 -1.31 6.22
N VAL A 226 17.81 -0.53 6.24
CA VAL A 226 17.68 0.69 7.05
C VAL A 226 16.32 0.78 7.72
N SER A 227 16.26 1.58 8.80
CA SER A 227 15.03 2.06 9.42
C SER A 227 14.88 3.56 9.20
N TYR A 228 13.68 4.08 9.38
CA TYR A 228 13.35 5.50 9.16
C TYR A 228 12.64 6.14 10.34
N SER A 229 12.80 7.46 10.53
CA SER A 229 11.85 8.30 11.22
C SER A 229 11.29 9.36 10.28
N LEU A 230 10.00 9.66 10.41
CA LEU A 230 9.33 10.81 9.83
C LEU A 230 8.98 11.76 10.97
N GLU A 231 9.49 12.97 10.90
CA GLU A 231 9.26 14.02 11.88
C GLU A 231 8.54 15.21 11.21
N TRP A 232 7.40 15.59 11.77
CA TRP A 232 6.60 16.69 11.25
C TRP A 232 5.75 17.31 12.35
N ASN A 233 5.75 18.63 12.46
CA ASN A 233 4.94 19.41 13.41
C ASN A 233 5.08 18.95 14.88
N GLY A 234 6.26 18.45 15.25
CA GLY A 234 6.55 17.93 16.59
C GLY A 234 6.00 16.54 16.87
N LEU A 235 5.47 15.85 15.84
CA LEU A 235 5.13 14.43 15.85
C LEU A 235 6.24 13.60 15.23
N LYS A 236 6.40 12.37 15.71
CA LYS A 236 7.41 11.43 15.23
C LYS A 236 6.84 10.04 14.99
N TYR A 237 6.84 9.62 13.74
CA TYR A 237 6.59 8.23 13.33
C TYR A 237 7.91 7.53 13.03
N VAL A 238 8.08 6.29 13.47
CA VAL A 238 9.25 5.46 13.18
C VAL A 238 8.82 4.19 12.46
N PHE A 239 9.47 3.90 11.34
CA PHE A 239 9.32 2.67 10.57
C PHE A 239 10.60 1.83 10.66
N GLY A 240 10.48 0.62 11.22
CA GLY A 240 11.62 -0.26 11.48
C GLY A 240 12.22 -0.93 10.24
N GLY A 241 11.39 -1.21 9.21
CA GLY A 241 11.77 -2.23 8.23
C GLY A 241 11.92 -3.59 8.91
N ASP A 242 12.66 -4.50 8.31
CA ASP A 242 13.07 -5.75 8.96
C ASP A 242 14.39 -5.58 9.66
N THR A 243 14.42 -5.91 10.93
CA THR A 243 15.64 -5.73 11.71
C THR A 243 15.68 -6.58 12.97
N TYR A 244 16.83 -7.20 13.23
CA TYR A 244 17.18 -7.68 14.55
C TYR A 244 17.23 -6.50 15.54
N PRO A 245 16.94 -6.69 16.86
CA PRO A 245 17.07 -5.63 17.86
C PRO A 245 18.43 -4.96 17.81
N ASN A 246 18.46 -3.65 17.60
CA ASN A 246 19.71 -2.94 17.42
C ASN A 246 19.75 -1.60 18.18
N LYS A 247 20.97 -1.13 18.46
CA LYS A 247 21.21 0.09 19.23
C LYS A 247 20.76 1.37 18.52
N TRP A 248 20.79 1.39 17.18
CA TRP A 248 20.40 2.56 16.41
C TRP A 248 18.89 2.78 16.51
N TYR A 249 18.10 1.70 16.36
CA TYR A 249 16.65 1.80 16.53
C TYR A 249 16.29 2.27 17.95
N VAL A 250 16.87 1.67 18.99
CA VAL A 250 16.63 2.08 20.39
C VAL A 250 16.98 3.56 20.61
N LYS A 251 18.12 4.02 20.05
CA LYS A 251 18.56 5.42 20.18
C LYS A 251 17.65 6.39 19.43
N HIS A 252 17.35 6.09 18.15
CA HIS A 252 16.71 7.05 17.26
C HIS A 252 15.18 6.98 17.29
N ALA A 253 14.60 5.85 17.71
CA ALA A 253 13.15 5.75 17.94
C ALA A 253 12.72 6.27 19.32
N ALA A 254 13.66 6.60 20.21
CA ALA A 254 13.32 7.09 21.55
C ALA A 254 12.33 8.25 21.49
N GLY A 255 11.27 8.16 22.31
CA GLY A 255 10.23 9.18 22.42
C GLY A 255 9.36 9.35 21.16
N ALA A 256 9.30 8.37 20.26
CA ALA A 256 8.39 8.38 19.13
C ALA A 256 6.93 8.42 19.60
N ASP A 257 6.07 9.10 18.83
CA ASP A 257 4.62 9.02 19.04
C ASP A 257 4.11 7.64 18.62
N LEU A 258 4.50 7.19 17.44
CA LEU A 258 4.23 5.84 16.96
C LEU A 258 5.55 5.18 16.53
N ALA A 259 5.91 4.08 17.17
CA ALA A 259 7.06 3.26 16.80
C ALA A 259 6.60 1.93 16.21
N SER A 260 6.82 1.74 14.92
CA SER A 260 6.53 0.48 14.25
C SER A 260 7.81 -0.34 14.08
N HIS A 261 7.73 -1.61 14.41
CA HIS A 261 8.84 -2.56 14.35
C HIS A 261 8.27 -3.96 14.08
N GLU A 262 9.05 -4.84 13.47
CA GLU A 262 8.60 -6.21 13.32
C GLU A 262 8.40 -6.89 14.68
N ALA A 263 7.31 -7.64 14.82
CA ALA A 263 7.01 -8.54 15.92
C ALA A 263 6.79 -9.94 15.33
N PHE A 264 7.90 -10.57 14.99
CA PHE A 264 7.92 -11.78 14.17
C PHE A 264 7.32 -12.98 14.90
N LEU A 265 7.03 -14.07 14.16
CA LEU A 265 6.46 -15.28 14.75
C LEU A 265 7.44 -15.90 15.78
N PRO A 266 6.94 -16.36 16.95
CA PRO A 266 7.75 -17.16 17.86
C PRO A 266 8.29 -18.42 17.16
N PRO A 267 9.47 -18.95 17.57
CA PRO A 267 10.09 -20.09 16.90
C PRO A 267 9.20 -21.31 16.67
N LYS A 268 8.39 -21.68 17.66
CA LYS A 268 7.46 -22.81 17.53
C LYS A 268 6.33 -22.56 16.54
N ALA A 269 5.77 -21.34 16.51
CA ALA A 269 4.76 -20.95 15.56
C ALA A 269 5.33 -20.92 14.13
N LEU A 270 6.56 -20.40 13.97
CA LEU A 270 7.27 -20.37 12.71
C LEU A 270 7.56 -21.78 12.18
N ALA A 271 8.06 -22.69 13.03
CA ALA A 271 8.30 -24.07 12.69
C ALA A 271 7.00 -24.77 12.20
N THR A 272 5.89 -24.55 12.89
CA THR A 272 4.60 -25.12 12.52
C THR A 272 4.10 -24.54 11.19
N TYR A 273 4.21 -23.22 11.01
CA TYR A 273 3.70 -22.53 9.82
C TYR A 273 4.43 -22.96 8.54
N PHE A 274 5.74 -23.10 8.58
CA PHE A 274 6.56 -23.45 7.42
C PHE A 274 6.92 -24.95 7.33
N GLY A 275 6.61 -25.76 8.36
CA GLY A 275 7.06 -27.15 8.42
C GLY A 275 8.58 -27.28 8.61
N TRP A 276 9.23 -26.29 9.23
CA TRP A 276 10.68 -26.28 9.47
C TRP A 276 11.06 -27.02 10.75
N ASP A 277 12.31 -27.46 10.85
CA ASP A 277 12.83 -27.88 12.14
C ASP A 277 12.93 -26.69 13.11
N LEU A 278 12.87 -26.99 14.40
CA LEU A 278 12.83 -25.94 15.43
C LEU A 278 14.14 -25.14 15.49
N GLY A 279 15.27 -25.73 15.13
CA GLY A 279 16.57 -25.04 15.12
C GLY A 279 16.59 -23.96 14.04
N GLN A 280 16.18 -24.29 12.81
CA GLN A 280 16.05 -23.35 11.71
C GLN A 280 15.04 -22.23 12.06
N ALA A 281 13.87 -22.59 12.55
CA ALA A 281 12.86 -21.62 12.96
C ALA A 281 13.36 -20.70 14.08
N THR A 282 14.10 -21.24 15.05
CA THR A 282 14.71 -20.45 16.13
C THR A 282 15.75 -19.48 15.57
N TYR A 283 16.63 -19.94 14.66
CA TYR A 283 17.62 -19.08 14.05
C TYR A 283 16.97 -17.90 13.32
N VAL A 284 16.00 -18.16 12.45
CA VAL A 284 15.31 -17.10 11.69
C VAL A 284 14.57 -16.13 12.62
N SER A 285 13.77 -16.64 13.55
CA SER A 285 12.97 -15.81 14.45
C SER A 285 13.81 -14.95 15.41
N THR A 286 14.99 -15.44 15.83
CA THR A 286 15.75 -14.81 16.92
C THR A 286 17.14 -14.30 16.52
N ARG A 287 17.57 -14.43 15.25
CA ARG A 287 18.86 -13.96 14.76
C ARG A 287 18.78 -13.12 13.49
N ILE A 288 17.70 -13.32 12.71
CA ILE A 288 17.43 -12.54 11.51
C ILE A 288 16.35 -11.48 11.80
N HIS A 289 15.31 -11.88 12.51
CA HIS A 289 14.16 -11.07 12.87
C HIS A 289 14.08 -10.80 14.38
N THR A 290 13.07 -10.02 14.76
CA THR A 290 12.78 -9.67 16.14
C THR A 290 11.60 -10.48 16.65
N GLU A 291 11.86 -11.50 17.48
CA GLU A 291 10.82 -12.28 18.16
C GLU A 291 10.01 -11.42 19.14
N PRO A 292 8.81 -11.86 19.58
CA PRO A 292 7.92 -11.04 20.39
C PRO A 292 8.50 -10.52 21.70
N ALA A 293 9.24 -11.35 22.47
CA ALA A 293 9.85 -10.90 23.72
C ALA A 293 10.98 -9.89 23.49
N ALA A 294 11.69 -10.01 22.38
CA ALA A 294 12.72 -9.05 21.97
C ALA A 294 12.09 -7.73 21.51
N PHE A 295 10.99 -7.79 20.73
CA PHE A 295 10.18 -6.60 20.39
C PHE A 295 9.77 -5.85 21.67
N GLY A 296 9.23 -6.55 22.67
CA GLY A 296 8.84 -5.94 23.92
C GLY A 296 10.02 -5.25 24.65
N LYS A 297 11.23 -5.85 24.63
CA LYS A 297 12.45 -5.22 25.18
C LYS A 297 12.83 -3.95 24.44
N VAL A 298 12.76 -3.96 23.11
CA VAL A 298 13.02 -2.78 22.28
C VAL A 298 12.03 -1.67 22.63
N MET A 299 10.72 -1.96 22.68
CA MET A 299 9.69 -0.97 22.99
C MET A 299 9.79 -0.44 24.43
N SER A 300 10.20 -1.28 25.40
CA SER A 300 10.49 -0.83 26.78
C SER A 300 11.68 0.14 26.85
N ALA A 301 12.65 0.01 25.96
CA ALA A 301 13.78 0.93 25.87
C ALA A 301 13.42 2.22 25.12
N VAL A 302 12.67 2.12 24.01
CA VAL A 302 12.23 3.25 23.16
C VAL A 302 11.19 4.11 23.87
N LYS A 303 10.28 3.51 24.62
CA LYS A 303 9.15 4.16 25.31
C LYS A 303 8.28 5.04 24.39
N PRO A 304 7.76 4.49 23.30
CA PRO A 304 6.88 5.24 22.42
C PRO A 304 5.55 5.52 23.11
N ARG A 305 4.79 6.52 22.64
CA ARG A 305 3.39 6.71 23.05
C ARG A 305 2.53 5.51 22.63
N HIS A 306 2.83 4.89 21.47
CA HIS A 306 2.18 3.68 21.00
C HIS A 306 3.17 2.80 20.21
N ALA A 307 3.19 1.50 20.50
CA ALA A 307 3.98 0.51 19.79
C ALA A 307 3.11 -0.20 18.74
N LEU A 308 3.64 -0.39 17.53
CA LEU A 308 2.98 -1.09 16.43
C LEU A 308 3.84 -2.26 15.97
N GLY A 309 3.37 -3.49 16.22
CA GLY A 309 4.02 -4.71 15.75
C GLY A 309 3.48 -5.14 14.39
N TYR A 310 4.33 -5.55 13.47
CA TYR A 310 3.98 -6.06 12.14
C TYR A 310 4.90 -7.22 11.73
N HIS A 311 4.86 -7.62 10.47
CA HIS A 311 5.67 -8.69 9.86
C HIS A 311 5.31 -10.08 10.42
N SER A 312 4.01 -10.36 10.50
CA SER A 312 3.50 -11.62 11.03
C SER A 312 2.21 -12.05 10.35
N VAL A 313 1.93 -13.35 10.41
CA VAL A 313 0.62 -13.90 10.05
C VAL A 313 -0.22 -14.02 11.32
N LEU A 314 -1.21 -13.16 11.46
CA LEU A 314 -2.06 -13.06 12.66
C LEU A 314 -3.25 -14.02 12.60
N SER A 315 -3.01 -15.36 12.60
CA SER A 315 -4.06 -16.30 13.01
C SER A 315 -4.40 -16.08 14.50
N PRO A 316 -5.57 -16.52 15.00
CA PRO A 316 -5.90 -16.37 16.41
C PRO A 316 -4.81 -16.90 17.36
N GLU A 317 -4.21 -18.05 17.02
CA GLU A 317 -3.16 -18.70 17.82
C GLU A 317 -1.86 -17.90 17.77
N ASN A 318 -1.46 -17.41 16.58
CA ASN A 318 -0.26 -16.60 16.42
C ASN A 318 -0.40 -15.25 17.12
N TYR A 319 -1.57 -14.60 16.99
CA TYR A 319 -1.86 -13.34 17.66
C TYR A 319 -1.66 -13.48 19.18
N GLN A 320 -2.27 -14.50 19.78
CA GLN A 320 -2.13 -14.75 21.21
C GLN A 320 -0.68 -14.98 21.60
N ALA A 321 0.04 -15.84 20.88
CA ALA A 321 1.44 -16.16 21.16
C ALA A 321 2.36 -14.93 21.06
N ILE A 322 2.11 -14.04 20.08
CA ILE A 322 2.87 -12.80 19.92
C ILE A 322 2.57 -11.86 21.10
N VAL A 323 1.30 -11.64 21.43
CA VAL A 323 0.92 -10.77 22.54
C VAL A 323 1.51 -11.27 23.86
N GLU A 324 1.37 -12.56 24.16
CA GLU A 324 1.94 -13.17 25.36
C GLU A 324 3.47 -12.96 25.42
N GLY A 325 4.17 -13.19 24.30
CA GLY A 325 5.60 -12.96 24.20
C GLY A 325 5.98 -11.50 24.46
N VAL A 326 5.33 -10.55 23.80
CA VAL A 326 5.57 -9.11 24.00
C VAL A 326 5.32 -8.70 25.44
N ARG A 327 4.21 -9.17 26.06
CA ARG A 327 3.80 -8.82 27.43
C ARG A 327 4.74 -9.35 28.51
N THR A 328 5.67 -10.25 28.16
CA THR A 328 6.75 -10.64 29.11
C THR A 328 7.74 -9.51 29.37
N THR A 329 7.82 -8.50 28.50
CA THR A 329 8.87 -7.48 28.53
C THR A 329 8.38 -6.05 28.24
N TYR A 330 7.10 -5.85 27.91
CA TYR A 330 6.52 -4.55 27.59
C TYR A 330 5.06 -4.45 28.02
N ASP A 331 4.75 -3.43 28.86
CA ASP A 331 3.40 -3.19 29.41
C ASP A 331 2.71 -1.97 28.76
N GLY A 332 3.40 -1.25 27.86
CA GLY A 332 2.87 -0.05 27.22
C GLY A 332 1.79 -0.31 26.17
N PRO A 333 1.23 0.76 25.58
CA PRO A 333 0.24 0.66 24.51
C PRO A 333 0.79 -0.09 23.28
N LEU A 334 0.04 -1.11 22.83
CA LEU A 334 0.44 -2.03 21.77
C LEU A 334 -0.72 -2.29 20.83
N THR A 335 -0.43 -2.24 19.54
CA THR A 335 -1.25 -2.81 18.47
C THR A 335 -0.41 -3.78 17.64
N LEU A 336 -0.93 -4.97 17.36
CA LEU A 336 -0.43 -5.81 16.28
C LEU A 336 -1.18 -5.44 15.00
N ALA A 337 -0.43 -4.97 14.01
CA ALA A 337 -0.99 -4.47 12.78
C ALA A 337 -1.60 -5.59 11.94
N ARG A 338 -2.76 -5.33 11.39
CA ARG A 338 -3.36 -6.08 10.29
C ARG A 338 -3.56 -5.14 9.10
N ASP A 339 -3.75 -5.71 7.94
CA ASP A 339 -3.98 -4.93 6.73
C ASP A 339 -5.17 -3.98 6.91
N LEU A 340 -5.01 -2.76 6.39
CA LEU A 340 -5.99 -1.68 6.47
C LEU A 340 -6.30 -1.18 7.89
N ILE A 341 -5.45 -1.47 8.88
CA ILE A 341 -5.52 -0.76 10.15
C ILE A 341 -5.06 0.69 9.97
N VAL A 342 -5.78 1.61 10.58
CA VAL A 342 -5.56 3.06 10.48
C VAL A 342 -5.24 3.61 11.86
N ILE A 343 -4.18 4.39 11.95
CA ILE A 343 -3.72 5.01 13.19
C ILE A 343 -3.64 6.52 12.96
N ASN A 344 -4.50 7.25 13.65
CA ASN A 344 -4.47 8.71 13.67
C ASN A 344 -3.65 9.17 14.87
N VAL A 345 -2.67 10.02 14.64
CA VAL A 345 -1.72 10.49 15.65
C VAL A 345 -1.73 12.01 15.70
N THR A 346 -2.05 12.54 16.86
CA THR A 346 -1.88 13.96 17.20
C THR A 346 -1.04 14.09 18.47
N LYS A 347 -0.75 15.32 18.89
CA LYS A 347 -0.06 15.56 20.16
C LYS A 347 -0.85 15.07 21.37
N ASP A 348 -2.18 15.12 21.30
CA ASP A 348 -3.07 14.84 22.44
C ASP A 348 -3.52 13.38 22.50
N TYR A 349 -3.75 12.73 21.33
CA TYR A 349 -4.30 11.38 21.26
C TYR A 349 -3.73 10.56 20.11
N ILE A 350 -3.87 9.24 20.26
CA ILE A 350 -3.62 8.24 19.22
C ILE A 350 -4.87 7.36 19.14
N VAL A 351 -5.46 7.26 17.96
CA VAL A 351 -6.68 6.48 17.73
C VAL A 351 -6.39 5.38 16.71
N VAL A 352 -6.73 4.15 17.06
CA VAL A 352 -6.55 2.95 16.23
C VAL A 352 -7.90 2.42 15.82
N ARG A 353 -8.10 2.19 14.53
CA ARG A 353 -9.36 1.68 13.96
C ARG A 353 -9.10 1.00 12.62
N ASP A 354 -10.10 0.36 12.05
CA ASP A 354 -10.00 -0.27 10.74
C ASP A 354 -10.52 0.64 9.64
N ALA A 355 -9.90 0.58 8.47
CA ALA A 355 -10.51 1.10 7.26
C ALA A 355 -11.60 0.15 6.77
N SER A 356 -12.74 0.72 6.41
CA SER A 356 -13.81 0.02 5.68
C SER A 356 -13.74 0.46 4.23
N VAL A 357 -13.21 -0.41 3.37
CA VAL A 357 -13.05 -0.17 1.94
C VAL A 357 -14.13 -0.90 1.15
N ASP A 358 -14.44 -0.38 -0.03
CA ASP A 358 -15.31 -1.06 -0.99
C ASP A 358 -14.44 -2.05 -1.81
N ASP A 359 -14.84 -3.31 -1.87
CA ASP A 359 -14.15 -4.36 -2.64
C ASP A 359 -14.08 -4.05 -4.14
N TYR A 360 -14.92 -3.18 -4.64
CA TYR A 360 -14.99 -2.74 -6.04
C TYR A 360 -14.51 -1.29 -6.23
N ALA A 361 -13.88 -0.70 -5.21
CA ALA A 361 -13.43 0.68 -5.31
C ALA A 361 -12.41 0.84 -6.45
N LEU A 362 -12.69 1.80 -7.32
CA LEU A 362 -11.76 2.25 -8.34
C LEU A 362 -11.04 3.52 -7.85
N PRO A 363 -9.82 3.78 -8.32
CA PRO A 363 -9.16 5.06 -8.07
C PRO A 363 -10.08 6.23 -8.44
N PRO A 364 -10.00 7.36 -7.74
CA PRO A 364 -10.79 8.53 -8.10
C PRO A 364 -10.50 8.97 -9.53
N SER A 365 -11.51 9.51 -10.18
CA SER A 365 -11.35 10.08 -11.53
C SER A 365 -10.25 11.14 -11.52
N VAL A 366 -9.39 11.11 -12.53
CA VAL A 366 -8.33 12.10 -12.69
C VAL A 366 -8.95 13.46 -12.90
N THR A 367 -8.73 14.39 -11.99
CA THR A 367 -9.33 15.75 -12.06
C THR A 367 -8.63 16.64 -13.10
N LYS A 368 -7.42 16.26 -13.54
CA LYS A 368 -6.65 17.04 -14.52
C LYS A 368 -6.82 16.42 -15.90
N ALA A 369 -7.50 17.13 -16.79
CA ALA A 369 -7.62 16.71 -18.17
C ALA A 369 -6.21 16.58 -18.80
N TYR A 370 -5.98 15.46 -19.45
CA TYR A 370 -4.73 15.20 -20.18
C TYR A 370 -5.01 15.21 -21.67
N VAL A 371 -4.28 16.07 -22.39
CA VAL A 371 -4.28 16.07 -23.86
C VAL A 371 -3.24 15.07 -24.33
N LYS A 372 -3.72 13.96 -24.89
CA LYS A 372 -2.86 12.90 -25.42
C LYS A 372 -1.99 13.43 -26.56
N ALA A 373 -0.67 13.26 -26.44
CA ALA A 373 0.21 13.43 -27.58
C ALA A 373 -0.07 12.37 -28.66
N PRO A 374 0.07 12.70 -29.98
CA PRO A 374 -0.06 11.70 -31.01
C PRO A 374 0.95 10.56 -30.76
N ARG A 375 0.47 9.32 -30.80
CA ARG A 375 1.35 8.15 -30.70
C ARG A 375 2.24 8.12 -31.95
N SER A 376 3.55 7.85 -31.78
CA SER A 376 4.44 7.69 -32.92
C SER A 376 4.10 6.41 -33.70
N ASP A 377 4.25 6.45 -35.04
CA ASP A 377 3.92 5.33 -35.93
C ASP A 377 4.77 4.08 -35.65
N ASP A 378 5.97 4.25 -35.13
CA ASP A 378 6.92 3.17 -34.77
C ASP A 378 6.41 2.28 -33.63
N LYS A 379 5.39 2.71 -32.88
CA LYS A 379 4.73 1.92 -31.80
C LYS A 379 3.45 1.22 -32.27
N SER A 380 3.13 1.28 -33.55
CA SER A 380 1.98 0.59 -34.13
C SER A 380 2.25 -0.91 -34.24
N PRO A 381 1.23 -1.76 -34.10
CA PRO A 381 1.39 -3.18 -34.40
C PRO A 381 1.88 -3.42 -35.83
N SER A 382 2.74 -4.41 -36.03
CA SER A 382 3.25 -4.78 -37.36
C SER A 382 2.11 -5.15 -38.32
N ASP A 383 2.38 -5.11 -39.63
CA ASP A 383 1.42 -5.50 -40.66
C ASP A 383 0.89 -6.93 -40.44
N LYS A 384 1.76 -7.85 -40.00
CA LYS A 384 1.37 -9.22 -39.68
C LYS A 384 0.33 -9.26 -38.54
N VAL A 385 0.51 -8.47 -37.49
CA VAL A 385 -0.42 -8.42 -36.35
C VAL A 385 -1.71 -7.69 -36.75
N ASN A 386 -1.61 -6.62 -37.52
CA ASN A 386 -2.76 -5.89 -38.07
C ASN A 386 -3.61 -6.75 -39.02
N ALA A 387 -2.96 -7.59 -39.84
CA ALA A 387 -3.66 -8.52 -40.72
C ALA A 387 -4.45 -9.63 -39.99
N GLY A 388 -4.18 -9.83 -38.70
CA GLY A 388 -4.92 -10.74 -37.84
C GLY A 388 -6.21 -10.17 -37.23
N LYS A 389 -6.59 -8.94 -37.59
CA LYS A 389 -7.86 -8.37 -37.13
C LYS A 389 -9.01 -9.16 -37.71
N TRP A 390 -10.01 -9.44 -36.86
CA TRP A 390 -11.17 -10.22 -37.27
C TRP A 390 -12.15 -9.34 -38.10
N ASP A 391 -12.40 -9.74 -39.35
CA ASP A 391 -13.26 -9.03 -40.28
C ASP A 391 -14.75 -8.96 -39.85
N GLY A 392 -15.16 -9.84 -38.94
CA GLY A 392 -16.51 -9.82 -38.35
C GLY A 392 -16.77 -8.73 -37.33
N TYR A 393 -15.77 -7.87 -37.03
CA TYR A 393 -15.92 -6.77 -36.07
C TYR A 393 -15.45 -5.45 -36.64
N THR A 394 -16.33 -4.47 -36.66
CA THR A 394 -15.98 -3.08 -36.96
C THR A 394 -16.09 -2.28 -35.65
N PRO A 395 -14.99 -1.67 -35.16
CA PRO A 395 -15.05 -0.86 -33.95
C PRO A 395 -15.97 0.35 -34.15
N PRO A 396 -16.65 0.85 -33.11
CA PRO A 396 -17.44 2.06 -33.20
C PRO A 396 -16.56 3.25 -33.64
N ALA A 397 -17.18 4.20 -34.35
CA ALA A 397 -16.49 5.43 -34.70
C ALA A 397 -15.95 6.13 -33.46
N MET A 398 -14.74 6.68 -33.57
CA MET A 398 -14.21 7.52 -32.49
C MET A 398 -15.12 8.75 -32.32
N PRO A 399 -15.44 9.15 -31.08
CA PRO A 399 -16.16 10.39 -30.86
C PRO A 399 -15.36 11.57 -31.42
N ASP A 400 -16.06 12.57 -31.91
CA ASP A 400 -15.43 13.82 -32.33
C ASP A 400 -14.57 14.37 -31.18
N LYS A 401 -13.39 14.91 -31.52
CA LYS A 401 -12.57 15.54 -30.49
C LYS A 401 -13.37 16.62 -29.81
N PRO A 402 -13.32 16.73 -28.46
CA PRO A 402 -13.90 17.88 -27.79
C PRO A 402 -13.36 19.14 -28.47
N THR A 403 -14.26 19.99 -28.96
CA THR A 403 -13.88 21.33 -29.40
C THR A 403 -13.41 22.07 -28.16
N ASP A 404 -12.16 22.51 -28.16
CA ASP A 404 -11.63 23.39 -27.12
C ASP A 404 -12.58 24.60 -27.00
N ASN A 405 -13.33 24.63 -25.91
CA ASN A 405 -14.07 25.82 -25.45
C ASN A 405 -13.41 26.37 -24.19
#